data_dcc0caaaf754172a292436ce85fa0a42
#
_entry.id   dcc0caaaf754172a292436ce85fa0a42
#
_cell.length_a   1.000
_cell.length_b   1.000
_cell.length_c   1.000
_cell.angle_alpha   90.00
_cell.angle_beta   90.00
_cell.angle_gamma   90.00
#
_symmetry.space_group_name_H-M   'P 1'
#
loop_
_entity.id
_entity.type
_entity.pdbx_description
1 polymer ?
#
loop_
_entity_poly.entity_id
_entity_poly.type
_entity_poly.pdbx_seq_one_letter_code
_entity_poly.pdbx_strand_id
1 'polypeptide(L)'
;MADLSFNDKMILIQYAIQKYENEAVLIEKLKTVLSEKDAQRGIDTLIGTQRVRRIGPEILENNVSHTELPDLPDHLRPIADNL
;
A
#
# COMPACT_ATOMS: atom_id res chain seq x y z
N MET A 1 4.12 0.44 20.65
CA MET A 1 3.41 0.28 19.37
C MET A 1 3.74 -1.09 18.80
N ALA A 2 2.75 -1.84 18.39
CA ALA A 2 2.99 -3.15 17.80
C ALA A 2 3.63 -3.00 16.42
N ASP A 3 4.64 -3.79 16.15
CA ASP A 3 5.26 -3.82 14.84
C ASP A 3 4.35 -4.52 13.84
N LEU A 4 4.23 -3.93 12.66
CA LEU A 4 3.46 -4.53 11.59
C LEU A 4 4.31 -5.58 10.87
N SER A 5 3.69 -6.72 10.55
CA SER A 5 4.36 -7.71 9.72
C SER A 5 4.52 -7.17 8.30
N PHE A 6 5.40 -7.78 7.52
CA PHE A 6 5.57 -7.40 6.12
C PHE A 6 4.24 -7.54 5.36
N ASN A 7 3.51 -8.61 5.62
CA ASN A 7 2.20 -8.83 5.00
C ASN A 7 1.21 -7.72 5.36
N ASP A 8 1.19 -7.30 6.63
CA ASP A 8 0.33 -6.20 7.07
C ASP A 8 0.67 -4.90 6.33
N LYS A 9 1.96 -4.62 6.17
CA LYS A 9 2.41 -3.44 5.44
C LYS A 9 1.94 -3.48 3.99
N MET A 10 2.02 -4.65 3.35
CA MET A 10 1.58 -4.82 1.97
C MET A 10 0.07 -4.58 1.83
N ILE A 11 -0.71 -5.08 2.77
CA ILE A 11 -2.17 -4.88 2.79
C ILE A 11 -2.49 -3.38 2.91
N LEU A 12 -1.82 -2.70 3.85
CA LEU A 12 -2.03 -1.27 4.04
C LEU A 12 -1.66 -0.46 2.80
N ILE A 13 -0.57 -0.82 2.14
CA ILE A 13 -0.13 -0.14 0.93
C ILE A 13 -1.16 -0.33 -0.19
N GLN A 14 -1.68 -1.54 -0.38
CA GLN A 14 -2.71 -1.78 -1.40
C GLN A 14 -3.99 -1.01 -1.11
N TYR A 15 -4.39 -0.96 0.16
CA TYR A 15 -5.55 -0.17 0.57
C TYR A 15 -5.33 1.32 0.28
N ALA A 16 -4.15 1.82 0.60
CA ALA A 16 -3.82 3.22 0.37
C ALA A 16 -3.74 3.56 -1.12
N ILE A 17 -3.27 2.64 -1.96
CA ILE A 17 -3.22 2.83 -3.42
C ILE A 17 -4.64 2.99 -3.97
N GLN A 18 -5.58 2.23 -3.46
CA GLN A 18 -6.97 2.35 -3.88
C GLN A 18 -7.54 3.74 -3.53
N LYS A 19 -7.07 4.32 -2.44
CA LYS A 19 -7.54 5.61 -1.96
C LYS A 19 -6.77 6.78 -2.58
N TYR A 20 -5.47 6.61 -2.81
CA TYR A 20 -4.58 7.64 -3.35
C TYR A 20 -3.77 7.06 -4.49
N GLU A 21 -4.11 7.40 -5.72
CA GLU A 21 -3.42 6.85 -6.89
C GLU A 21 -2.04 7.48 -7.12
N ASN A 22 -1.83 8.72 -6.71
CA ASN A 22 -0.57 9.41 -6.89
C ASN A 22 0.48 8.90 -5.91
N GLU A 23 1.61 8.43 -6.43
CA GLU A 23 2.67 7.82 -5.62
C GLU A 23 3.24 8.78 -4.56
N ALA A 24 3.43 10.04 -4.91
CA ALA A 24 3.98 11.02 -3.97
C ALA A 24 3.03 11.26 -2.80
N VAL A 25 1.74 11.40 -3.09
CA VAL A 25 0.71 11.56 -2.05
C VAL A 25 0.61 10.29 -1.22
N LEU A 26 0.63 9.14 -1.87
CA LEU A 26 0.58 7.83 -1.23
C LEU A 26 1.71 7.66 -0.20
N ILE A 27 2.94 7.93 -0.60
CA ILE A 27 4.09 7.81 0.28
C ILE A 27 3.98 8.80 1.45
N GLU A 28 3.53 10.01 1.18
CA GLU A 28 3.34 11.02 2.22
C GLU A 28 2.35 10.54 3.28
N LYS A 29 1.25 9.92 2.85
CA LYS A 29 0.26 9.36 3.78
C LYS A 29 0.80 8.15 4.52
N LEU A 30 1.52 7.28 3.83
CA LEU A 30 2.07 6.07 4.45
C LEU A 30 3.16 6.37 5.48
N LYS A 31 3.83 7.52 5.38
CA LYS A 31 4.85 7.92 6.37
C LYS A 31 4.30 8.04 7.78
N THR A 32 3.00 8.17 7.93
CA THR A 32 2.38 8.25 9.27
C THR A 32 2.39 6.91 9.99
N VAL A 33 2.56 5.80 9.27
CA VAL A 33 2.52 4.45 9.82
C VAL A 33 3.72 3.59 9.42
N LEU A 34 4.39 3.94 8.33
CA LEU A 34 5.55 3.20 7.81
C LEU A 34 6.70 4.18 7.58
N SER A 35 7.93 3.67 7.64
CA SER A 35 9.06 4.47 7.18
C SER A 35 8.97 4.62 5.66
N GLU A 36 9.57 5.68 5.12
CA GLU A 36 9.62 5.88 3.67
C GLU A 36 10.27 4.69 2.97
N LYS A 37 11.31 4.13 3.57
CA LYS A 37 12.01 2.97 3.05
C LYS A 37 11.10 1.75 2.97
N ASP A 38 10.30 1.51 4.02
CA ASP A 38 9.37 0.38 4.04
C ASP A 38 8.25 0.58 3.02
N ALA A 39 7.72 1.81 2.91
CA ALA A 39 6.70 2.11 1.93
C ALA A 39 7.22 1.88 0.51
N GLN A 40 8.42 2.35 0.21
CA GLN A 40 9.02 2.19 -1.12
C GLN A 40 9.28 0.72 -1.42
N ARG A 41 9.82 -0.02 -0.45
CA ARG A 41 10.08 -1.45 -0.62
C ARG A 41 8.79 -2.23 -0.87
N GLY A 42 7.73 -1.90 -0.13
CA GLY A 42 6.43 -2.53 -0.31
C GLY A 42 5.85 -2.28 -1.70
N ILE A 43 5.92 -1.03 -2.15
CA ILE A 43 5.46 -0.66 -3.50
C ILE A 43 6.25 -1.45 -4.56
N ASP A 44 7.56 -1.48 -4.44
CA ASP A 44 8.41 -2.21 -5.39
C ASP A 44 8.09 -3.71 -5.41
N THR A 45 7.84 -4.28 -4.24
CA THR A 45 7.47 -5.70 -4.13
C THR A 45 6.13 -5.96 -4.78
N LEU A 46 5.13 -5.09 -4.54
CA LEU A 46 3.81 -5.23 -5.14
C LEU A 46 3.86 -5.13 -6.66
N ILE A 47 4.69 -4.23 -7.19
CA ILE A 47 4.89 -4.11 -8.63
C ILE A 47 5.58 -5.36 -9.17
N GLY A 48 6.62 -5.84 -8.48
CA GLY A 48 7.37 -7.02 -8.90
C GLY A 48 6.52 -8.30 -8.89
N THR A 49 5.52 -8.39 -8.04
CA THR A 49 4.62 -9.54 -7.96
C THR A 49 3.35 -9.33 -8.80
N GLN A 50 3.25 -8.25 -9.53
CA GLN A 50 2.13 -7.91 -10.41
C GLN A 50 0.81 -7.67 -9.68
N ARG A 51 0.87 -7.37 -8.40
CA ARG A 51 -0.32 -7.00 -7.62
C ARG A 51 -0.68 -5.54 -7.77
N VAL A 52 0.30 -4.73 -8.13
CA VAL A 52 0.15 -3.31 -8.40
C VAL A 52 0.85 -3.03 -9.73
N ARG A 53 0.32 -2.13 -10.52
CA ARG A 53 0.96 -1.71 -11.77
C ARG A 53 1.11 -0.20 -11.80
N ARG A 54 2.13 0.24 -12.49
CA ARG A 54 2.40 1.66 -12.70
C ARG A 54 1.77 2.05 -14.04
N ILE A 55 0.76 2.91 -14.00
CA ILE A 55 0.04 3.33 -15.20
C ILE A 55 0.42 4.72 -15.68
N GLY A 56 1.34 5.37 -14.95
CA GLY A 56 1.85 6.69 -15.32
C GLY A 56 3.10 6.99 -14.53
N PRO A 57 3.76 8.14 -14.78
CA PRO A 57 5.02 8.47 -14.09
C PRO A 57 4.94 8.43 -12.57
N GLU A 58 3.78 8.81 -12.02
CA GLU A 58 3.59 8.85 -10.56
C GLU A 58 2.23 8.27 -10.19
N ILE A 59 1.65 7.42 -11.03
CA ILE A 59 0.32 6.86 -10.80
C ILE A 59 0.41 5.36 -10.67
N LEU A 60 -0.11 4.83 -9.55
CA LEU A 60 -0.16 3.41 -9.27
C LEU A 60 -1.61 2.95 -9.23
N GLU A 61 -1.83 1.70 -9.60
CA GLU A 61 -3.14 1.10 -9.60
C GLU A 61 -3.04 -0.35 -9.13
N ASN A 62 -4.00 -0.77 -8.30
CA ASN A 62 -4.11 -2.18 -7.94
C ASN A 62 -4.51 -2.98 -9.18
N ASN A 63 -3.79 -4.06 -9.43
CA ASN A 63 -4.03 -4.92 -10.59
C ASN A 63 -5.11 -5.95 -10.26
N VAL A 64 -6.36 -5.51 -10.18
CA VAL A 64 -7.48 -6.35 -9.77
C VAL A 64 -7.82 -7.43 -10.81
N SER A 65 -7.35 -7.27 -12.05
CA SER A 65 -7.53 -8.32 -13.06
C SER A 65 -6.55 -9.48 -12.86
N HIS A 66 -5.48 -9.27 -12.10
CA HIS A 66 -4.47 -10.28 -11.82
C HIS A 66 -4.63 -10.89 -10.42
N THR A 67 -5.01 -10.08 -9.45
CA THR A 67 -5.16 -10.51 -8.07
C THR A 67 -6.32 -9.80 -7.41
N GLU A 68 -6.97 -10.45 -6.46
CA GLU A 68 -7.99 -9.80 -5.66
C GLU A 68 -7.32 -8.96 -4.57
N LEU A 69 -7.98 -7.86 -4.19
CA LEU A 69 -7.53 -7.06 -3.08
C LEU A 69 -7.77 -7.84 -1.79
N PRO A 70 -6.81 -7.87 -0.88
CA PRO A 70 -6.99 -8.54 0.40
C PRO A 70 -8.01 -7.80 1.26
N ASP A 71 -8.76 -8.56 2.07
CA ASP A 71 -9.63 -7.97 3.06
C ASP A 71 -8.78 -7.25 4.10
N LEU A 72 -9.28 -6.12 4.60
CA LEU A 72 -8.59 -5.36 5.63
C LEU A 72 -8.81 -6.03 6.99
N PRO A 73 -7.75 -6.58 7.61
CA PRO A 73 -7.88 -7.19 8.93
C PRO A 73 -8.32 -6.18 9.99
N ASP A 74 -9.02 -6.65 11.01
CA ASP A 74 -9.54 -5.78 12.07
C ASP A 74 -8.45 -4.98 12.76
N HIS A 75 -7.28 -5.56 12.99
CA HIS A 75 -6.17 -4.87 13.66
C HIS A 75 -5.57 -3.75 12.80
N LEU A 76 -5.82 -3.75 11.49
CA LEU A 76 -5.33 -2.71 10.58
C LEU A 76 -6.36 -1.62 10.31
N ARG A 77 -7.64 -1.84 10.65
CA ARG A 77 -8.70 -0.87 10.39
C ARG A 77 -8.44 0.50 11.01
N PRO A 78 -8.05 0.60 12.30
CA PRO A 78 -7.77 1.92 12.88
C PRO A 78 -6.61 2.63 12.17
N ILE A 79 -5.62 1.89 11.72
CA ILE A 79 -4.48 2.45 10.99
C ILE A 79 -4.91 2.94 9.62
N ALA A 80 -5.68 2.12 8.91
CA ALA A 80 -6.17 2.46 7.56
C ALA A 80 -7.10 3.66 7.60
N ASP A 81 -7.94 3.78 8.63
CA ASP A 81 -8.87 4.90 8.77
C ASP A 81 -8.15 6.24 8.93
N ASN A 82 -6.90 6.21 9.39
CA ASN A 82 -6.10 7.42 9.57
C ASN A 82 -5.23 7.77 8.35
N LEU A 83 -5.26 6.96 7.32
CA LEU A 83 -4.50 7.22 6.09
C LEU A 83 -5.17 8.24 5.18
#